data_f87d8394c15b1ae801989f6a0af2e001
#
_entry.id   f87d8394c15b1ae801989f6a0af2e001
#
_cell.length_a   1.000
_cell.length_b   1.000
_cell.length_c   1.000
_cell.angle_alpha   90.00
_cell.angle_beta   90.00
_cell.angle_gamma   90.00
#
_symmetry.space_group_name_H-M   'P 1'
#
loop_
_entity.id
_entity.type
_entity.pdbx_description
1 polymer ?
#
loop_
_entity_poly.entity_id
_entity_poly.type
_entity_poly.pdbx_seq_one_letter_code
_entity_poly.pdbx_strand_id
1 'polypeptide(L)'
;TVNDKTIHIGMIKEFYMLDNTEDLDSFAVLCSSYEVRQLRCPSITLIFDDTTNKHHSGRFTKNMAYIISEKIRENTDKKELYICCDSGESRSTAIAAAVMRFYNQSDKIIWKNPHFHPNLLVYELMCWSMQLNCSKIRLWYNKKVSDYALKKALKR
;
A
#
# COMPACT_ATOMS: atom_id res chain seq x y z
N THR A 1 12.44 7.01 17.43
CA THR A 1 11.03 7.42 17.40
C THR A 1 10.37 7.01 16.09
N VAL A 2 10.31 5.71 15.90
CA VAL A 2 9.78 5.04 14.68
C VAL A 2 8.24 5.13 14.59
N ASN A 3 7.57 5.59 15.65
CA ASN A 3 6.11 5.55 15.78
C ASN A 3 5.36 6.80 15.31
N ASP A 4 6.06 7.84 14.87
CA ASP A 4 5.42 9.12 14.51
C ASP A 4 5.11 9.25 12.99
N LYS A 5 5.14 8.14 12.25
CA LYS A 5 4.85 8.14 10.83
C LYS A 5 3.34 8.11 10.59
N THR A 6 2.83 9.10 9.87
CA THR A 6 1.43 9.10 9.41
C THR A 6 1.36 8.51 8.00
N ILE A 7 0.58 7.45 7.83
CA ILE A 7 0.40 6.77 6.57
C ILE A 7 -1.00 7.08 6.04
N HIS A 8 -1.05 7.73 4.89
CA HIS A 8 -2.28 8.06 4.18
C HIS A 8 -2.49 7.09 3.02
N ILE A 9 -3.69 6.57 2.92
CA ILE A 9 -4.09 5.65 1.85
C ILE A 9 -5.20 6.31 1.05
N GLY A 10 -5.10 6.26 -0.27
CA GLY A 10 -6.12 6.89 -1.09
C GLY A 10 -6.01 6.61 -2.58
N MET A 11 -6.82 7.34 -3.32
CA MET A 11 -6.83 7.31 -4.79
C MET A 11 -5.80 8.30 -5.34
N ILE A 12 -5.11 7.91 -6.41
CA ILE A 12 -4.17 8.79 -7.12
C ILE A 12 -4.85 10.11 -7.54
N LYS A 13 -6.08 10.02 -8.00
CA LYS A 13 -6.86 11.18 -8.45
C LYS A 13 -7.05 12.23 -7.35
N GLU A 14 -7.34 11.80 -6.14
CA GLU A 14 -7.46 12.68 -4.97
C GLU A 14 -6.11 13.24 -4.54
N PHE A 15 -5.07 12.43 -4.60
CA PHE A 15 -3.72 12.85 -4.28
C PHE A 15 -3.20 13.95 -5.23
N TYR A 16 -3.55 13.89 -6.51
CA TYR A 16 -3.19 14.96 -7.46
C TYR A 16 -3.74 16.33 -7.03
N MET A 17 -4.94 16.37 -6.50
CA MET A 17 -5.54 17.63 -6.02
C MET A 17 -4.77 18.17 -4.81
N LEU A 18 -4.43 17.30 -3.87
CA LEU A 18 -3.65 17.65 -2.69
C LEU A 18 -2.23 18.12 -3.06
N ASP A 19 -1.54 17.41 -3.93
CA ASP A 19 -0.19 17.76 -4.40
C ASP A 19 -0.14 19.11 -5.13
N ASN A 20 -1.22 19.51 -5.80
CA ASN A 20 -1.30 20.79 -6.49
C ASN A 20 -1.56 21.99 -5.57
N THR A 21 -2.19 21.76 -4.41
CA THR A 21 -2.67 22.82 -3.53
C THR A 21 -1.79 23.03 -2.30
N GLU A 22 -1.00 22.04 -1.92
CA GLU A 22 -0.21 22.05 -0.69
C GLU A 22 1.27 21.79 -0.98
N ASP A 23 2.14 22.39 -0.17
CA ASP A 23 3.56 22.05 -0.12
C ASP A 23 3.76 20.94 0.91
N LEU A 24 3.76 19.69 0.42
CA LEU A 24 3.75 18.51 1.27
C LEU A 24 5.16 18.11 1.70
N ASP A 25 5.44 18.10 3.01
CA ASP A 25 6.63 17.45 3.58
C ASP A 25 6.37 15.93 3.69
N SER A 26 6.28 15.28 2.54
CA SER A 26 5.88 13.90 2.41
C SER A 26 6.67 13.16 1.34
N PHE A 27 6.54 11.84 1.36
CA PHE A 27 6.92 10.96 0.27
C PHE A 27 5.69 10.20 -0.21
N ALA A 28 5.55 10.01 -1.53
CA ALA A 28 4.41 9.32 -2.10
C ALA A 28 4.82 8.07 -2.87
N VAL A 29 4.07 7.00 -2.67
CA VAL A 29 4.14 5.75 -3.45
C VAL A 29 2.85 5.64 -4.26
N LEU A 30 2.98 5.64 -5.57
CA LEU A 30 1.86 5.55 -6.49
C LEU A 30 1.90 4.25 -7.28
N CYS A 31 0.78 3.55 -7.32
CA CYS A 31 0.61 2.29 -8.05
C CYS A 31 -0.56 2.41 -9.01
N SER A 32 -0.31 2.22 -10.29
CA SER A 32 -1.34 2.33 -11.33
C SER A 32 -1.12 1.30 -12.42
N SER A 33 -2.18 1.00 -13.17
CA SER A 33 -2.08 0.25 -14.42
C SER A 33 -1.75 1.15 -15.61
N TYR A 34 -1.69 2.47 -15.40
CA TYR A 34 -1.51 3.50 -16.43
C TYR A 34 -0.40 4.47 -16.04
N GLU A 35 0.08 5.24 -17.00
CA GLU A 35 1.02 6.33 -16.72
C GLU A 35 0.45 7.33 -15.72
N VAL A 36 1.31 7.76 -14.81
CA VAL A 36 1.01 8.76 -13.79
C VAL A 36 1.77 10.03 -14.12
N ARG A 37 1.10 11.18 -14.01
CA ARG A 37 1.75 12.47 -14.21
C ARG A 37 2.81 12.74 -13.15
N GLN A 38 3.77 13.60 -13.47
CA GLN A 38 4.77 14.05 -12.52
C GLN A 38 4.14 14.82 -11.35
N LEU A 39 4.61 14.51 -10.15
CA LEU A 39 4.18 15.15 -8.90
C LEU A 39 5.16 16.23 -8.46
N ARG A 40 4.67 17.13 -7.60
CA ARG A 40 5.49 18.15 -6.94
C ARG A 40 6.27 17.57 -5.76
N CYS A 41 5.65 16.71 -4.97
CA CYS A 41 6.35 16.05 -3.86
C CYS A 41 7.26 14.91 -4.34
N PRO A 42 8.31 14.55 -3.57
CA PRO A 42 9.11 13.37 -3.83
C PRO A 42 8.24 12.11 -3.89
N SER A 43 8.40 11.35 -4.95
CA SER A 43 7.53 10.18 -5.16
C SER A 43 8.20 9.09 -5.98
N ILE A 44 7.62 7.91 -5.91
CA ILE A 44 7.89 6.80 -6.82
C ILE A 44 6.58 6.30 -7.41
N THR A 45 6.59 6.01 -8.68
CA THR A 45 5.46 5.42 -9.39
C THR A 45 5.84 4.05 -9.93
N LEU A 46 4.97 3.08 -9.70
CA LEU A 46 5.10 1.74 -10.23
C LEU A 46 3.85 1.38 -11.05
N ILE A 47 4.10 0.87 -12.24
CA ILE A 47 3.04 0.47 -13.16
C ILE A 47 2.90 -1.04 -13.12
N PHE A 48 1.79 -1.52 -12.62
CA PHE A 48 1.44 -2.94 -12.57
C PHE A 48 -0.06 -3.13 -12.37
N ASP A 49 -0.55 -4.29 -12.79
CA ASP A 49 -1.97 -4.63 -12.70
C ASP A 49 -2.36 -5.14 -11.32
N ASP A 50 -3.59 -4.87 -10.93
CA ASP A 50 -4.16 -5.37 -9.68
C ASP A 50 -4.58 -6.83 -9.83
N THR A 51 -3.61 -7.71 -9.78
CA THR A 51 -3.81 -9.16 -9.91
C THR A 51 -3.06 -9.92 -8.82
N THR A 52 -3.62 -11.04 -8.37
CA THR A 52 -2.95 -12.01 -7.50
C THR A 52 -2.37 -13.19 -8.27
N ASN A 53 -2.55 -13.22 -9.59
CA ASN A 53 -2.06 -14.29 -10.44
C ASN A 53 -0.54 -14.17 -10.64
N LYS A 54 0.20 -15.12 -10.07
CA LYS A 54 1.67 -15.16 -10.11
C LYS A 54 2.24 -15.38 -11.51
N HIS A 55 1.40 -15.74 -12.49
CA HIS A 55 1.80 -15.95 -13.88
C HIS A 55 1.39 -14.80 -14.80
N HIS A 56 0.67 -13.81 -14.29
CA HIS A 56 0.28 -12.64 -15.08
C HIS A 56 1.50 -11.76 -15.38
N SER A 57 1.68 -11.36 -16.64
CA SER A 57 2.85 -10.59 -17.07
C SER A 57 2.93 -9.18 -16.43
N GLY A 58 1.77 -8.56 -16.19
CA GLY A 58 1.66 -7.24 -15.55
C GLY A 58 1.61 -7.25 -14.03
N ARG A 59 1.92 -8.37 -13.37
CA ARG A 59 1.85 -8.52 -11.93
C ARG A 59 2.89 -7.69 -11.17
N PHE A 60 2.63 -7.47 -9.90
CA PHE A 60 3.63 -6.98 -8.96
C PHE A 60 4.78 -8.00 -8.79
N THR A 61 6.01 -7.52 -8.77
CA THR A 61 7.21 -8.36 -8.73
C THR A 61 8.06 -8.11 -7.50
N LYS A 62 8.97 -9.04 -7.21
CA LYS A 62 9.98 -8.87 -6.14
C LYS A 62 10.84 -7.63 -6.34
N ASN A 63 11.21 -7.33 -7.58
CA ASN A 63 11.98 -6.13 -7.88
C ASN A 63 11.22 -4.85 -7.56
N MET A 64 9.93 -4.77 -7.88
CA MET A 64 9.07 -3.66 -7.53
C MET A 64 8.96 -3.49 -6.00
N ALA A 65 8.77 -4.59 -5.28
CA ALA A 65 8.72 -4.57 -3.82
C ALA A 65 10.04 -4.06 -3.22
N TYR A 66 11.16 -4.50 -3.74
CA TYR A 66 12.48 -4.03 -3.33
C TYR A 66 12.65 -2.52 -3.56
N ILE A 67 12.29 -2.03 -4.75
CA ILE A 67 12.38 -0.61 -5.09
C ILE A 67 11.53 0.24 -4.12
N ILE A 68 10.28 -0.15 -3.86
CA ILE A 68 9.43 0.56 -2.89
C ILE A 68 10.07 0.56 -1.51
N SER A 69 10.56 -0.59 -1.04
CA SER A 69 11.15 -0.72 0.29
C SER A 69 12.38 0.17 0.46
N GLU A 70 13.25 0.21 -0.54
CA GLU A 70 14.44 1.08 -0.52
C GLU A 70 14.06 2.57 -0.51
N LYS A 71 13.10 2.97 -1.34
CA LYS A 71 12.64 4.36 -1.38
C LYS A 71 11.97 4.80 -0.07
N ILE A 72 11.25 3.92 0.59
CA ILE A 72 10.69 4.20 1.91
C ILE A 72 11.82 4.36 2.94
N ARG A 73 12.84 3.52 2.91
CA ARG A 73 14.01 3.63 3.81
C ARG A 73 14.80 4.91 3.57
N GLU A 74 14.96 5.33 2.33
CA GLU A 74 15.63 6.59 1.97
C GLU A 74 14.87 7.84 2.45
N ASN A 75 13.56 7.73 2.69
CA ASN A 75 12.68 8.83 3.06
C ASN A 75 12.12 8.69 4.49
N THR A 76 12.88 8.12 5.40
CA THR A 76 12.47 7.96 6.80
C THR A 76 12.39 9.29 7.56
N ASP A 77 13.01 10.34 7.08
CA ASP A 77 12.92 11.70 7.60
C ASP A 77 11.55 12.35 7.36
N LYS A 78 10.82 11.92 6.33
CA LYS A 78 9.47 12.40 6.02
C LYS A 78 8.46 11.88 7.05
N LYS A 79 7.70 12.79 7.64
CA LYS A 79 6.67 12.42 8.66
C LYS A 79 5.46 11.78 8.03
N GLU A 80 5.10 12.20 6.83
CA GLU A 80 3.92 11.73 6.12
C GLU A 80 4.30 10.90 4.91
N LEU A 81 3.59 9.79 4.75
CA LEU A 81 3.74 8.87 3.64
C LEU A 81 2.38 8.66 2.99
N TYR A 82 2.28 8.99 1.72
CA TYR A 82 1.08 8.76 0.92
C TYR A 82 1.27 7.49 0.08
N ILE A 83 0.33 6.57 0.20
CA ILE A 83 0.32 5.33 -0.58
C ILE A 83 -1.00 5.27 -1.33
N CYS A 84 -0.95 5.46 -2.63
CA CYS A 84 -2.12 5.61 -3.47
C CYS A 84 -2.11 4.62 -4.65
N CYS A 85 -3.29 4.18 -5.04
CA CYS A 85 -3.50 3.45 -6.29
C CYS A 85 -4.75 3.97 -6.99
N ASP A 86 -5.12 3.38 -8.12
CA ASP A 86 -6.24 3.88 -8.92
C ASP A 86 -7.56 3.93 -8.11
N SER A 87 -7.87 2.87 -7.37
CA SER A 87 -9.10 2.79 -6.55
C SER A 87 -8.91 3.15 -5.07
N GLY A 88 -7.68 3.10 -4.57
CA GLY A 88 -7.40 3.26 -3.13
C GLY A 88 -7.81 2.06 -2.26
N GLU A 89 -8.14 0.91 -2.86
CA GLU A 89 -8.76 -0.21 -2.15
C GLU A 89 -7.90 -1.47 -2.06
N SER A 90 -7.06 -1.74 -3.05
CA SER A 90 -6.39 -3.04 -3.18
C SER A 90 -4.87 -2.95 -3.14
N ARG A 91 -4.23 -2.38 -4.16
CA ARG A 91 -2.76 -2.27 -4.26
C ARG A 91 -2.17 -1.38 -3.17
N SER A 92 -2.73 -0.20 -2.99
CA SER A 92 -2.28 0.76 -1.97
C SER A 92 -2.46 0.22 -0.55
N THR A 93 -3.59 -0.42 -0.26
CA THR A 93 -3.87 -0.98 1.06
C THR A 93 -2.93 -2.13 1.42
N ALA A 94 -2.55 -2.93 0.43
CA ALA A 94 -1.59 -4.02 0.62
C ALA A 94 -0.19 -3.49 0.97
N ILE A 95 0.28 -2.47 0.25
CA ILE A 95 1.56 -1.82 0.54
C ILE A 95 1.52 -1.14 1.90
N ALA A 96 0.45 -0.40 2.18
CA ALA A 96 0.27 0.31 3.44
C ALA A 96 0.27 -0.64 4.64
N ALA A 97 -0.39 -1.80 4.54
CA ALA A 97 -0.39 -2.81 5.61
C ALA A 97 1.03 -3.29 5.95
N ALA A 98 1.84 -3.57 4.96
CA ALA A 98 3.24 -3.95 5.16
C ALA A 98 4.07 -2.80 5.75
N VAL A 99 3.90 -1.59 5.24
CA VAL A 99 4.62 -0.39 5.71
C VAL A 99 4.24 -0.04 7.15
N MET A 100 2.98 -0.14 7.53
CA MET A 100 2.54 0.04 8.92
C MET A 100 3.28 -0.91 9.85
N ARG A 101 3.36 -2.19 9.49
CA ARG A 101 4.12 -3.18 10.28
C ARG A 101 5.61 -2.86 10.34
N PHE A 102 6.19 -2.39 9.25
CA PHE A 102 7.59 -1.95 9.22
C PHE A 102 7.86 -0.82 10.24
N TYR A 103 6.90 0.08 10.42
CA TYR A 103 6.97 1.15 11.42
C TYR A 103 6.37 0.76 12.79
N ASN A 104 6.22 -0.53 13.07
CA ASN A 104 5.64 -1.07 14.32
C ASN A 104 4.23 -0.56 14.62
N GLN A 105 3.47 -0.20 13.59
CA GLN A 105 2.06 0.13 13.68
C GLN A 105 1.22 -1.12 13.38
N SER A 106 0.02 -1.17 13.96
CA SER A 106 -0.89 -2.30 13.71
C SER A 106 -1.60 -2.12 12.36
N ASP A 107 -1.51 -3.13 11.50
CA ASP A 107 -2.21 -3.17 10.21
C ASP A 107 -3.66 -3.68 10.31
N LYS A 108 -4.13 -3.99 11.50
CA LYS A 108 -5.50 -4.52 11.73
C LYS A 108 -6.59 -3.61 11.17
N ILE A 109 -6.38 -2.30 11.22
CA ILE A 109 -7.33 -1.31 10.71
C ILE A 109 -7.59 -1.52 9.21
N ILE A 110 -6.57 -1.91 8.45
CA ILE A 110 -6.70 -2.20 7.02
C ILE A 110 -7.54 -3.45 6.79
N TRP A 111 -7.20 -4.55 7.45
CA TRP A 111 -7.87 -5.84 7.24
C TRP A 111 -9.33 -5.84 7.73
N LYS A 112 -9.65 -5.03 8.72
CA LYS A 112 -11.01 -4.89 9.28
C LYS A 112 -11.89 -3.88 8.53
N ASN A 113 -11.33 -3.09 7.63
CA ASN A 113 -12.09 -2.11 6.87
C ASN A 113 -12.83 -2.80 5.72
N PRO A 114 -14.19 -2.71 5.66
CA PRO A 114 -14.97 -3.37 4.62
C PRO A 114 -14.76 -2.78 3.22
N HIS A 115 -14.23 -1.58 3.12
CA HIS A 115 -13.90 -0.93 1.83
C HIS A 115 -12.53 -1.30 1.29
N PHE A 116 -11.69 -1.97 2.09
CA PHE A 116 -10.34 -2.37 1.70
C PHE A 116 -10.29 -3.86 1.38
N HIS A 117 -9.64 -4.17 0.27
CA HIS A 117 -9.43 -5.54 -0.22
C HIS A 117 -7.96 -5.72 -0.59
N PRO A 118 -7.04 -5.73 0.39
CA PRO A 118 -5.61 -5.75 0.10
C PRO A 118 -5.22 -6.89 -0.83
N ASN A 119 -4.48 -6.55 -1.89
CA ASN A 119 -3.93 -7.53 -2.83
C ASN A 119 -2.90 -8.39 -2.11
N LEU A 120 -3.20 -9.70 -1.96
CA LEU A 120 -2.36 -10.60 -1.16
C LEU A 120 -0.99 -10.86 -1.78
N LEU A 121 -0.87 -10.83 -3.11
CA LEU A 121 0.43 -10.97 -3.77
C LEU A 121 1.32 -9.76 -3.47
N VAL A 122 0.77 -8.56 -3.56
CA VAL A 122 1.48 -7.32 -3.22
C VAL A 122 1.91 -7.33 -1.76
N TYR A 123 1.01 -7.67 -0.84
CA TYR A 123 1.29 -7.73 0.59
C TYR A 123 2.40 -8.75 0.91
N GLU A 124 2.32 -9.95 0.36
CA GLU A 124 3.31 -11.00 0.57
C GLU A 124 4.71 -10.57 0.12
N LEU A 125 4.82 -9.99 -1.08
CA LEU A 125 6.10 -9.53 -1.63
C LEU A 125 6.65 -8.31 -0.89
N MET A 126 5.79 -7.41 -0.43
CA MET A 126 6.21 -6.28 0.41
C MET A 126 6.73 -6.76 1.76
N CYS A 127 6.05 -7.70 2.41
CA CYS A 127 6.53 -8.30 3.66
C CYS A 127 7.90 -8.97 3.47
N TRP A 128 8.07 -9.72 2.40
CA TRP A 128 9.36 -10.32 2.06
C TRP A 128 10.45 -9.25 1.90
N SER A 129 10.19 -8.21 1.15
CA SER A 129 11.16 -7.13 0.90
C SER A 129 11.51 -6.33 2.17
N MET A 130 10.54 -6.15 3.06
CA MET A 130 10.71 -5.43 4.32
C MET A 130 11.16 -6.33 5.48
N GLN A 131 11.45 -7.60 5.20
CA GLN A 131 11.90 -8.59 6.18
C GLN A 131 10.89 -8.80 7.33
N LEU A 132 9.61 -8.74 6.99
CA LEU A 132 8.51 -8.98 7.93
C LEU A 132 8.07 -10.43 7.86
N ASN A 133 7.65 -10.99 9.01
CA ASN A 133 7.07 -12.34 9.03
C ASN A 133 5.71 -12.33 8.33
N CYS A 134 5.62 -13.12 7.25
CA CYS A 134 4.39 -13.29 6.48
C CYS A 134 4.20 -14.78 6.13
N SER A 135 3.76 -15.56 7.11
CA SER A 135 3.44 -16.97 6.90
C SER A 135 2.15 -17.14 6.09
N LYS A 136 1.98 -18.32 5.48
CA LYS A 136 0.72 -18.68 4.79
C LYS A 136 -0.49 -18.63 5.73
N ILE A 137 -0.27 -18.95 7.02
CA ILE A 137 -1.30 -18.87 8.06
C ILE A 137 -1.73 -17.40 8.27
N ARG A 138 -0.76 -16.48 8.33
CA ARG A 138 -1.05 -15.04 8.44
C ARG A 138 -1.84 -14.53 7.24
N LEU A 139 -1.44 -14.89 6.02
CA LEU A 139 -2.16 -14.50 4.80
C LEU A 139 -3.60 -15.02 4.82
N TRP A 140 -3.77 -16.28 5.16
CA TRP A 140 -5.09 -16.89 5.29
C TRP A 140 -5.95 -16.18 6.34
N TYR A 141 -5.40 -15.93 7.52
CA TYR A 141 -6.10 -15.24 8.60
C TYR A 141 -6.53 -13.82 8.19
N ASN A 142 -5.61 -13.04 7.63
CA ASN A 142 -5.90 -11.67 7.18
C ASN A 142 -7.01 -11.66 6.12
N LYS A 143 -6.96 -12.59 5.16
CA LYS A 143 -8.01 -12.76 4.17
C LYS A 143 -9.37 -13.05 4.81
N LYS A 144 -9.42 -13.94 5.79
CA LYS A 144 -10.65 -14.27 6.52
C LYS A 144 -11.21 -13.07 7.28
N VAL A 145 -10.36 -12.27 7.91
CA VAL A 145 -10.77 -11.04 8.59
C VAL A 145 -11.39 -10.04 7.60
N SER A 146 -10.74 -9.84 6.46
CA SER A 146 -11.23 -8.94 5.40
C SER A 146 -12.56 -9.41 4.81
N ASP A 147 -12.67 -10.69 4.47
CA ASP A 147 -13.92 -11.29 3.96
C ASP A 147 -15.07 -11.17 4.97
N TYR A 148 -14.79 -11.36 6.24
CA TYR A 148 -15.79 -11.20 7.31
C TYR A 148 -16.27 -9.74 7.42
N ALA A 149 -15.36 -8.79 7.39
CA ALA A 149 -15.67 -7.36 7.44
C ALA A 149 -16.60 -6.96 6.28
N LEU A 150 -16.30 -7.41 5.07
CA LEU A 150 -17.14 -7.17 3.89
C LEU A 150 -18.54 -7.79 4.05
N LYS A 151 -18.61 -9.06 4.43
CA LYS A 151 -19.89 -9.74 4.63
C LYS A 151 -20.75 -9.05 5.67
N LYS A 152 -20.15 -8.58 6.77
CA LYS A 152 -20.85 -7.84 7.81
C LYS A 152 -21.40 -6.50 7.29
N ALA A 153 -20.62 -5.79 6.48
CA ALA A 153 -21.05 -4.52 5.87
C ALA A 153 -22.21 -4.70 4.88
N LEU A 154 -22.20 -5.77 4.08
CA LEU A 154 -23.25 -6.07 3.09
C LEU A 154 -24.60 -6.50 3.71
N LYS A 155 -24.60 -6.92 4.97
CA LYS A 155 -25.84 -7.31 5.69
C LYS A 155 -26.58 -6.13 6.34
N ARG A 156 -26.02 -4.94 6.30
CA ARG A 156 -26.61 -3.71 6.83
C ARG A 156 -27.29 -2.91 5.72
#